data_64b0096befbb7be0b91880893f4f1ba1
#
_entry.id   64b0096befbb7be0b91880893f4f1ba1
#
_cell.length_a   1.000
_cell.length_b   1.000
_cell.length_c   1.000
_cell.angle_alpha   90.00
_cell.angle_beta   90.00
_cell.angle_gamma   90.00
#
_symmetry.space_group_name_H-M   'P 1'
#
loop_
_entity.id
_entity.type
_entity.pdbx_description
1 polymer ?
#
loop_
_entity_poly.entity_id
_entity_poly.type
_entity_poly.pdbx_seq_one_letter_code
_entity_poly.pdbx_strand_id
1 'polypeptide(L)'
;RNFHFQTPGGEIEVFYLNEDGSRIRLSVGKASFWSDEIPVTGERREVVDEDMVFGRNLYPTTCVSVGNPHCVIPMKEVSKHLVCKIGNHSEIARYFPNKINTQVMQVIDEENIRIEIFERGVGYTLASGSSALCCSGSCI
;
A
#
# COMPACT_ATOMS: atom_id res chain seq x y z
N ARG A 1 24.75 10.15 -9.75
CA ARG A 1 25.18 8.78 -9.39
C ARG A 1 23.96 7.91 -9.27
N ASN A 2 23.97 6.71 -9.87
CA ASN A 2 22.89 5.75 -9.84
C ASN A 2 23.38 4.48 -9.18
N PHE A 3 22.48 3.81 -8.42
CA PHE A 3 22.73 2.51 -7.79
C PHE A 3 21.54 1.61 -8.03
N HIS A 4 21.81 0.31 -8.11
CA HIS A 4 20.80 -0.73 -8.21
C HIS A 4 20.87 -1.61 -6.97
N PHE A 5 19.71 -1.84 -6.35
CA PHE A 5 19.57 -2.76 -5.23
C PHE A 5 18.70 -3.93 -5.63
N GLN A 6 19.20 -5.14 -5.46
CA GLN A 6 18.40 -6.34 -5.62
C GLN A 6 17.71 -6.67 -4.30
N THR A 7 16.38 -6.75 -4.32
CA THR A 7 15.56 -7.13 -3.17
C THR A 7 14.71 -8.36 -3.50
N PRO A 8 14.16 -9.08 -2.50
CA PRO A 8 13.18 -10.13 -2.76
C PRO A 8 11.93 -9.66 -3.53
N GLY A 9 11.58 -8.39 -3.43
CA GLY A 9 10.47 -7.76 -4.16
C GLY A 9 10.82 -7.25 -5.56
N GLY A 10 12.08 -7.38 -5.99
CA GLY A 10 12.57 -6.92 -7.29
C GLY A 10 13.75 -5.95 -7.18
N GLU A 11 14.15 -5.43 -8.31
CA GLU A 11 15.23 -4.44 -8.41
C GLU A 11 14.70 -3.03 -8.10
N ILE A 12 15.46 -2.29 -7.31
CA ILE A 12 15.23 -0.88 -6.99
C ILE A 12 16.37 -0.07 -7.56
N GLU A 13 16.06 0.91 -8.39
CA GLU A 13 17.02 1.86 -8.90
C GLU A 13 16.96 3.17 -8.12
N VAL A 14 18.12 3.66 -7.70
CA VAL A 14 18.29 4.87 -6.87
C VAL A 14 19.07 5.91 -7.64
N PHE A 15 18.50 7.09 -7.77
CA PHE A 15 19.10 8.26 -8.43
C PHE A 15 19.38 9.35 -7.40
N TYR A 16 20.63 9.77 -7.27
CA TYR A 16 20.98 11.00 -6.56
C TYR A 16 20.62 12.21 -7.42
N LEU A 17 19.79 13.09 -6.88
CA LEU A 17 19.33 14.31 -7.59
C LEU A 17 20.21 15.52 -7.31
N ASN A 18 21.10 15.43 -6.29
CA ASN A 18 22.07 16.44 -5.92
C ASN A 18 23.37 15.80 -5.42
N GLU A 19 24.42 16.61 -5.33
CA GLU A 19 25.77 16.13 -4.99
C GLU A 19 25.90 15.69 -3.52
N ASP A 20 25.20 16.36 -2.62
CA ASP A 20 25.23 16.09 -1.17
C ASP A 20 24.37 14.88 -0.75
N GLY A 21 23.61 14.29 -1.68
CA GLY A 21 22.78 13.11 -1.42
C GLY A 21 21.54 13.37 -0.58
N SER A 22 21.20 14.63 -0.32
CA SER A 22 20.00 14.99 0.46
C SER A 22 18.69 14.77 -0.31
N ARG A 23 18.76 14.64 -1.65
CA ARG A 23 17.61 14.36 -2.53
C ARG A 23 17.89 13.12 -3.38
N ILE A 24 17.01 12.15 -3.26
CA ILE A 24 17.07 10.92 -4.04
C ILE A 24 15.72 10.61 -4.70
N ARG A 25 15.78 9.97 -5.86
CA ARG A 25 14.63 9.36 -6.54
C ARG A 25 14.81 7.84 -6.48
N LEU A 26 13.73 7.15 -6.17
CA LEU A 26 13.65 5.68 -6.24
C LEU A 26 12.74 5.26 -7.39
N SER A 27 13.16 4.25 -8.14
CA SER A 27 12.30 3.50 -9.07
C SER A 27 12.05 2.12 -8.45
N VAL A 28 10.81 1.85 -8.09
CA VAL A 28 10.41 0.62 -7.38
C VAL A 28 9.69 -0.39 -8.29
N GLY A 29 9.89 -0.27 -9.61
CA GLY A 29 9.25 -1.14 -10.58
C GLY A 29 7.83 -0.70 -10.94
N LYS A 30 7.02 -1.66 -11.40
CA LYS A 30 5.63 -1.42 -11.83
C LYS A 30 4.65 -1.78 -10.74
N ALA A 31 3.63 -0.95 -10.56
CA ALA A 31 2.48 -1.31 -9.75
C ALA A 31 1.63 -2.36 -10.49
N SER A 32 1.15 -3.35 -9.75
CA SER A 32 0.21 -4.35 -10.25
C SER A 32 -1.02 -4.42 -9.34
N PHE A 33 -2.20 -4.44 -9.97
CA PHE A 33 -3.50 -4.59 -9.31
C PHE A 33 -4.08 -6.01 -9.44
N TRP A 34 -3.35 -6.90 -10.12
CA TRP A 34 -3.77 -8.28 -10.35
C TRP A 34 -3.71 -9.13 -9.10
N SER A 35 -4.83 -9.81 -8.78
CA SER A 35 -5.02 -10.58 -7.55
C SER A 35 -3.97 -11.68 -7.33
N ASP A 36 -3.48 -12.30 -8.39
CA ASP A 36 -2.44 -13.34 -8.33
C ASP A 36 -1.03 -12.79 -8.10
N GLU A 37 -0.80 -11.52 -8.42
CA GLU A 37 0.49 -10.84 -8.22
C GLU A 37 0.61 -10.14 -6.85
N ILE A 38 -0.54 -9.90 -6.17
CA ILE A 38 -0.56 -9.21 -4.87
C ILE A 38 -0.14 -10.11 -3.69
N PRO A 39 -0.55 -11.36 -3.37
CA PRO A 39 -1.68 -12.19 -3.77
C PRO A 39 -2.99 -11.92 -2.99
N VAL A 40 -4.11 -11.99 -3.70
CA VAL A 40 -5.47 -11.96 -3.14
C VAL A 40 -6.22 -13.21 -3.59
N THR A 41 -6.95 -13.86 -2.68
CA THR A 41 -7.67 -15.11 -2.96
C THR A 41 -8.79 -14.94 -3.99
N GLY A 42 -9.14 -16.03 -4.68
CA GLY A 42 -10.18 -16.08 -5.69
C GLY A 42 -9.62 -16.10 -7.12
N GLU A 43 -10.49 -15.95 -8.10
CA GLU A 43 -10.11 -15.90 -9.51
C GLU A 43 -9.23 -14.69 -9.82
N ARG A 44 -8.41 -14.82 -10.88
CA ARG A 44 -7.55 -13.74 -11.35
C ARG A 44 -8.39 -12.56 -11.83
N ARG A 45 -8.19 -11.40 -11.22
CA ARG A 45 -8.88 -10.14 -11.50
C ARG A 45 -8.06 -8.95 -11.04
N GLU A 46 -8.38 -7.78 -11.52
CA GLU A 46 -7.90 -6.53 -10.92
C GLU A 46 -8.71 -6.24 -9.65
N VAL A 47 -8.03 -5.99 -8.54
CA VAL A 47 -8.64 -5.72 -7.24
C VAL A 47 -8.71 -4.21 -7.03
N VAL A 48 -9.69 -3.59 -7.68
CA VAL A 48 -9.91 -2.14 -7.67
C VAL A 48 -11.33 -1.84 -7.20
N ASP A 49 -11.47 -1.02 -6.17
CA ASP A 49 -12.74 -0.63 -5.56
C ASP A 49 -13.67 -1.82 -5.24
N GLU A 50 -13.06 -2.90 -4.75
CA GLU A 50 -13.76 -4.14 -4.42
C GLU A 50 -14.21 -4.11 -2.96
N ASP A 51 -15.47 -4.43 -2.72
CA ASP A 51 -16.03 -4.50 -1.38
C ASP A 51 -15.44 -5.68 -0.58
N MET A 52 -14.71 -5.37 0.48
CA MET A 52 -14.11 -6.35 1.39
C MET A 52 -14.58 -6.16 2.83
N VAL A 53 -14.80 -7.27 3.53
CA VAL A 53 -15.23 -7.26 4.93
C VAL A 53 -14.02 -7.39 5.86
N PHE A 54 -13.78 -6.38 6.69
CA PHE A 54 -12.80 -6.43 7.77
C PHE A 54 -13.51 -6.27 9.11
N GLY A 55 -13.41 -7.30 9.94
CA GLY A 55 -14.22 -7.40 11.15
C GLY A 55 -15.72 -7.55 10.83
N ARG A 56 -16.51 -6.52 11.16
CA ARG A 56 -17.97 -6.50 10.92
C ARG A 56 -18.37 -5.46 9.87
N ASN A 57 -17.42 -4.78 9.25
CA ASN A 57 -17.68 -3.67 8.36
C ASN A 57 -17.19 -3.97 6.93
N LEU A 58 -17.93 -3.44 5.97
CA LEU A 58 -17.61 -3.48 4.55
C LEU A 58 -16.82 -2.22 4.18
N TYR A 59 -15.76 -2.39 3.38
CA TYR A 59 -14.92 -1.30 2.92
C TYR A 59 -14.63 -1.42 1.43
N PRO A 60 -14.80 -0.36 0.63
CA PRO A 60 -14.28 -0.32 -0.72
C PRO A 60 -12.75 -0.36 -0.66
N THR A 61 -12.16 -1.32 -1.35
CA THR A 61 -10.76 -1.66 -1.16
C THR A 61 -10.06 -1.82 -2.51
N THR A 62 -8.93 -1.15 -2.67
CA THR A 62 -8.03 -1.38 -3.80
C THR A 62 -6.76 -2.05 -3.30
N CYS A 63 -6.40 -3.18 -3.90
CA CYS A 63 -5.16 -3.87 -3.58
C CYS A 63 -4.13 -3.66 -4.69
N VAL A 64 -2.86 -3.45 -4.29
CA VAL A 64 -1.78 -3.17 -5.22
C VAL A 64 -0.47 -3.77 -4.73
N SER A 65 0.34 -4.28 -5.65
CA SER A 65 1.70 -4.72 -5.40
C SER A 65 2.70 -3.77 -6.07
N VAL A 66 3.71 -3.37 -5.32
CA VAL A 66 4.93 -2.67 -5.80
C VAL A 66 6.17 -3.48 -5.40
N GLY A 67 6.07 -4.81 -5.45
CA GLY A 67 7.05 -5.76 -4.91
C GLY A 67 6.69 -6.29 -3.52
N ASN A 68 5.73 -5.65 -2.84
CA ASN A 68 5.09 -6.09 -1.61
C ASN A 68 3.58 -5.73 -1.65
N PRO A 69 2.73 -6.50 -0.92
CA PRO A 69 1.29 -6.34 -1.03
C PRO A 69 0.76 -5.21 -0.16
N HIS A 70 -0.13 -4.42 -0.73
CA HIS A 70 -0.82 -3.30 -0.08
C HIS A 70 -2.33 -3.36 -0.31
N CYS A 71 -3.07 -2.92 0.69
CA CYS A 71 -4.52 -2.77 0.71
C CYS A 71 -4.84 -1.31 1.06
N VAL A 72 -5.41 -0.57 0.13
CA VAL A 72 -5.75 0.86 0.27
C VAL A 72 -7.25 1.01 0.40
N ILE A 73 -7.68 1.70 1.46
CA ILE A 73 -9.09 1.92 1.80
C ILE A 73 -9.35 3.42 1.86
N PRO A 74 -10.07 3.99 0.88
CA PRO A 74 -10.45 5.40 0.91
C PRO A 74 -11.46 5.68 2.02
N MET A 75 -11.24 6.74 2.77
CA MET A 75 -12.04 7.15 3.92
C MET A 75 -12.25 8.66 3.92
N LYS A 76 -13.37 9.12 4.49
CA LYS A 76 -13.62 10.57 4.68
C LYS A 76 -12.69 11.20 5.70
N GLU A 77 -12.34 10.43 6.73
CA GLU A 77 -11.40 10.82 7.80
C GLU A 77 -10.52 9.63 8.13
N VAL A 78 -9.26 9.90 8.43
CA VAL A 78 -8.27 8.88 8.81
C VAL A 78 -7.67 9.17 10.17
N SER A 79 -7.39 8.11 10.92
CA SER A 79 -6.72 8.20 12.22
C SER A 79 -5.93 6.93 12.51
N LYS A 80 -4.94 7.04 13.41
CA LYS A 80 -4.21 5.91 13.95
C LYS A 80 -5.15 4.84 14.53
N HIS A 81 -6.16 5.24 15.30
CA HIS A 81 -7.12 4.31 15.89
C HIS A 81 -7.86 3.51 14.79
N LEU A 82 -8.31 4.21 13.74
CA LEU A 82 -9.04 3.59 12.63
C LEU A 82 -8.19 2.58 11.87
N VAL A 83 -6.96 2.96 11.48
CA VAL A 83 -6.08 2.06 10.74
C VAL A 83 -5.65 0.85 11.58
N CYS A 84 -5.42 1.01 12.88
CA CYS A 84 -5.12 -0.12 13.77
C CYS A 84 -6.31 -1.07 13.89
N LYS A 85 -7.53 -0.55 14.02
CA LYS A 85 -8.75 -1.35 14.06
C LYS A 85 -8.93 -2.17 12.77
N ILE A 86 -8.82 -1.53 11.62
CA ILE A 86 -8.98 -2.20 10.32
C ILE A 86 -7.80 -3.15 10.06
N GLY A 87 -6.57 -2.72 10.30
CA GLY A 87 -5.34 -3.46 10.07
C GLY A 87 -5.27 -4.78 10.82
N ASN A 88 -5.69 -4.81 12.08
CA ASN A 88 -5.78 -6.04 12.86
C ASN A 88 -6.72 -7.08 12.24
N HIS A 89 -7.79 -6.65 11.57
CA HIS A 89 -8.71 -7.55 10.89
C HIS A 89 -8.26 -7.90 9.46
N SER A 90 -7.74 -6.93 8.71
CA SER A 90 -7.26 -7.16 7.35
C SER A 90 -6.04 -8.07 7.30
N GLU A 91 -5.12 -7.94 8.26
CA GLU A 91 -3.91 -8.78 8.34
C GLU A 91 -4.22 -10.28 8.40
N ILE A 92 -5.31 -10.66 9.06
CA ILE A 92 -5.74 -12.07 9.22
C ILE A 92 -6.95 -12.42 8.34
N ALA A 93 -7.35 -11.53 7.45
CA ALA A 93 -8.51 -11.75 6.60
C ALA A 93 -8.25 -12.87 5.58
N ARG A 94 -9.30 -13.66 5.31
CA ARG A 94 -9.25 -14.76 4.33
C ARG A 94 -8.84 -14.36 2.91
N TYR A 95 -8.95 -13.06 2.60
CA TYR A 95 -8.56 -12.53 1.29
C TYR A 95 -7.05 -12.56 1.06
N PHE A 96 -6.25 -12.50 2.14
CA PHE A 96 -4.82 -12.27 2.10
C PHE A 96 -4.03 -13.42 2.73
N PRO A 97 -3.71 -14.49 1.97
CA PRO A 97 -3.05 -15.68 2.49
C PRO A 97 -1.65 -15.42 3.06
N ASN A 98 -0.98 -14.37 2.58
CA ASN A 98 0.34 -13.94 3.02
C ASN A 98 0.31 -12.67 3.87
N LYS A 99 -0.85 -12.35 4.46
CA LYS A 99 -1.11 -11.06 5.12
C LYS A 99 -0.95 -9.88 4.15
N ILE A 100 -1.19 -8.65 4.61
CA ILE A 100 -1.14 -7.46 3.77
C ILE A 100 -0.76 -6.22 4.59
N ASN A 101 -0.11 -5.25 3.96
CA ASN A 101 0.03 -3.90 4.51
C ASN A 101 -1.27 -3.13 4.23
N THR A 102 -1.84 -2.49 5.23
CA THR A 102 -3.12 -1.79 5.11
C THR A 102 -2.93 -0.29 5.30
N GLN A 103 -3.50 0.49 4.40
CA GLN A 103 -3.54 1.95 4.47
C GLN A 103 -4.98 2.43 4.44
N VAL A 104 -5.33 3.33 5.35
CA VAL A 104 -6.52 4.17 5.20
C VAL A 104 -6.10 5.51 4.62
N MET A 105 -6.81 5.97 3.60
CA MET A 105 -6.45 7.14 2.82
C MET A 105 -7.59 8.14 2.77
N GLN A 106 -7.28 9.40 3.01
CA GLN A 106 -8.17 10.53 2.86
C GLN A 106 -7.63 11.45 1.76
N VAL A 107 -8.45 11.73 0.76
CA VAL A 107 -8.14 12.77 -0.23
C VAL A 107 -8.50 14.12 0.41
N ILE A 108 -7.53 15.01 0.56
CA ILE A 108 -7.69 16.35 1.10
C ILE A 108 -8.09 17.33 -0.01
N ASP A 109 -7.34 17.29 -1.11
CA ASP A 109 -7.57 18.08 -2.32
C ASP A 109 -6.90 17.40 -3.53
N GLU A 110 -6.84 18.07 -4.68
CA GLU A 110 -6.29 17.53 -5.93
C GLU A 110 -4.79 17.17 -5.85
N GLU A 111 -4.04 17.76 -4.92
CA GLU A 111 -2.59 17.57 -4.78
C GLU A 111 -2.20 16.86 -3.47
N ASN A 112 -3.13 16.72 -2.52
CA ASN A 112 -2.82 16.27 -1.17
C ASN A 112 -3.69 15.10 -0.72
N ILE A 113 -3.04 14.04 -0.22
CA ILE A 113 -3.67 12.93 0.48
C ILE A 113 -3.10 12.81 1.89
N ARG A 114 -3.90 12.33 2.82
CA ARG A 114 -3.47 11.91 4.15
C ARG A 114 -3.62 10.41 4.28
N ILE A 115 -2.60 9.74 4.80
CA ILE A 115 -2.60 8.30 5.00
C ILE A 115 -2.24 7.95 6.44
N GLU A 116 -2.79 6.84 6.92
CA GLU A 116 -2.36 6.16 8.13
C GLU A 116 -2.06 4.69 7.78
N ILE A 117 -1.03 4.12 8.38
CA ILE A 117 -0.40 2.89 7.90
C ILE A 117 -0.36 1.83 9.00
N PHE A 118 -0.77 0.61 8.64
CA PHE A 118 -0.60 -0.61 9.43
C PHE A 118 0.18 -1.63 8.60
N GLU A 119 1.43 -1.86 8.96
CA GLU A 119 2.31 -2.79 8.25
C GLU A 119 2.13 -4.23 8.73
N ARG A 120 2.10 -5.17 7.79
CA ARG A 120 1.96 -6.60 8.09
C ARG A 120 3.12 -7.09 8.98
N GLY A 121 2.77 -7.76 10.08
CA GLY A 121 3.73 -8.31 11.02
C GLY A 121 4.42 -7.27 11.92
N VAL A 122 4.14 -5.99 11.73
CA VAL A 122 4.74 -4.88 12.50
C VAL A 122 3.68 -4.09 13.26
N GLY A 123 2.58 -3.73 12.60
CA GLY A 123 1.54 -2.89 13.14
C GLY A 123 1.62 -1.46 12.65
N TYR A 124 1.18 -0.51 13.47
CA TYR A 124 1.17 0.90 13.10
C TYR A 124 2.57 1.47 12.88
N THR A 125 2.77 2.15 11.76
CA THR A 125 4.00 2.87 11.41
C THR A 125 3.70 4.30 10.98
N LEU A 126 4.63 5.22 11.28
CA LEU A 126 4.45 6.65 11.00
C LEU A 126 4.63 7.01 9.53
N ALA A 127 5.47 6.26 8.81
CA ALA A 127 5.75 6.51 7.41
C ALA A 127 6.22 5.24 6.68
N SER A 128 5.83 5.11 5.41
CA SER A 128 6.28 4.05 4.50
C SER A 128 6.23 4.58 3.07
N GLY A 129 7.36 4.52 2.37
CA GLY A 129 7.45 5.00 0.98
C GLY A 129 6.60 4.18 0.02
N SER A 130 6.58 2.84 0.16
CA SER A 130 5.73 1.98 -0.66
C SER A 130 4.24 2.21 -0.41
N SER A 131 3.85 2.43 0.86
CA SER A 131 2.45 2.75 1.21
C SER A 131 1.98 4.07 0.60
N ALA A 132 2.82 5.13 0.64
CA ALA A 132 2.51 6.40 0.01
C ALA A 132 2.36 6.28 -1.51
N LEU A 133 3.27 5.53 -2.16
CA LEU A 133 3.21 5.26 -3.59
C LEU A 133 1.94 4.50 -3.99
N CYS A 134 1.56 3.46 -3.22
CA CYS A 134 0.35 2.69 -3.48
C CYS A 134 -0.92 3.52 -3.34
N CYS A 135 -1.00 4.40 -2.33
CA CYS A 135 -2.12 5.32 -2.16
C CYS A 135 -2.23 6.31 -3.31
N SER A 136 -1.11 6.89 -3.77
CA SER A 136 -1.11 7.80 -4.91
C SER A 136 -1.59 7.12 -6.20
N GLY A 137 -1.18 5.87 -6.46
CA GLY A 137 -1.63 5.08 -7.60
C GLY A 137 -3.10 4.64 -7.52
N SER A 138 -3.69 4.60 -6.34
CA SER A 138 -5.10 4.25 -6.13
C SER A 138 -6.06 5.43 -6.28
N CYS A 139 -5.54 6.64 -6.47
CA CYS A 139 -6.32 7.86 -6.73
C CYS A 139 -6.64 8.08 -8.22
N ILE A 140 -6.13 7.22 -9.11
CA ILE A 140 -6.35 7.26 -10.56
C ILE A 140 -7.48 6.27 -10.90
#